data_9babfaf4a59774fd33c6189beee0703c
#
_entry.id   9babfaf4a59774fd33c6189beee0703c
#
_cell.length_a   1.000
_cell.length_b   1.000
_cell.length_c   1.000
_cell.angle_alpha   90.00
_cell.angle_beta   90.00
_cell.angle_gamma   90.00
#
_symmetry.space_group_name_H-M   'P 1'
#
loop_
_entity.id
_entity.type
_entity.pdbx_description
1 polymer ?
#
loop_
_entity_poly.entity_id
_entity_poly.type
_entity_poly.pdbx_seq_one_letter_code
_entity_poly.pdbx_strand_id
1 'polypeptide(L)'
;MIVLKKNDYRRISHHREIWLSTGFLCILGLLMIYSASGSFDYFKRQGIFMLLGFFACFVFQTIDYHLIYPYAGWIYLASLVCIFLLLTPAGVSVNGATRWLRIGGVQFQVAEAVKIGVIIMLSYLIHRFPNSIRNYRFVFLMWGLGGAAAGLLMIISNDLSSSIVVLGITFLMTFVFTELWVLHAGVFGGGITVVGLYVYSIWRDLPSPAELEHMSFRVGRIAAWLDPYRYESDQSFQTLQALYAIGRGGKVGVGLGNSMQKFMIPEPHTDMIFSILCEELGGLGVLVLFSLLTAMIYYLIRAGIGSKDRFGYAIVIGVASHIAVQSIINLAVNINVFPNTGIALPFISYGGTAVFTL
;
A
#
# COMPACT_ATOMS: atom_id res chain seq x y z
N MET A 1 23.12 7.25 -15.98
CA MET A 1 24.27 6.89 -15.09
C MET A 1 24.68 8.11 -14.29
N ILE A 2 24.10 8.28 -13.09
CA ILE A 2 24.58 9.31 -12.16
C ILE A 2 25.79 8.71 -11.45
N VAL A 3 26.98 9.02 -11.99
CA VAL A 3 28.26 8.73 -11.30
C VAL A 3 28.36 9.74 -10.18
N LEU A 4 27.94 9.33 -8.98
CA LEU A 4 28.09 10.14 -7.79
C LEU A 4 29.57 10.20 -7.42
N LYS A 5 30.18 11.37 -7.62
CA LYS A 5 31.56 11.68 -7.17
C LYS A 5 31.64 11.48 -5.65
N LYS A 6 32.63 10.71 -5.20
CA LYS A 6 32.83 10.19 -3.84
C LYS A 6 33.20 11.23 -2.76
N ASN A 7 33.12 12.53 -3.02
CA ASN A 7 33.86 13.50 -2.18
C ASN A 7 33.10 14.66 -1.56
N ASP A 8 31.74 14.67 -1.45
CA ASP A 8 31.10 15.79 -0.75
C ASP A 8 29.79 15.45 -0.02
N TYR A 9 29.62 14.22 0.43
CA TYR A 9 28.48 13.91 1.28
C TYR A 9 28.80 14.27 2.73
N ARG A 10 28.56 15.54 3.13
CA ARG A 10 28.17 15.83 4.50
C ARG A 10 27.02 14.86 4.79
N ARG A 11 27.20 13.99 5.78
CA ARG A 11 26.14 13.10 6.30
C ARG A 11 25.01 13.97 6.83
N ILE A 12 24.14 14.45 5.94
CA ILE A 12 22.89 15.07 6.35
C ILE A 12 22.00 13.91 6.76
N SER A 13 21.94 13.70 8.06
CA SER A 13 21.04 12.73 8.67
C SER A 13 19.61 13.27 8.51
N HIS A 14 18.82 12.67 7.63
CA HIS A 14 17.42 13.03 7.43
C HIS A 14 16.48 12.32 8.43
N HIS A 15 17.01 11.82 9.54
CA HIS A 15 16.21 11.13 10.55
C HIS A 15 15.11 12.01 11.12
N ARG A 16 15.43 13.26 11.43
CA ARG A 16 14.48 14.22 12.01
C ARG A 16 13.29 14.47 11.09
N GLU A 17 13.54 14.69 9.82
CA GLU A 17 12.51 14.98 8.82
C GLU A 17 11.58 13.78 8.58
N ILE A 18 12.13 12.55 8.57
CA ILE A 18 11.35 11.32 8.47
C ILE A 18 10.48 11.15 9.72
N TRP A 19 11.03 11.32 10.93
CA TRP A 19 10.27 11.23 12.17
C TRP A 19 9.15 12.29 12.23
N LEU A 20 9.43 13.53 11.81
CA LEU A 20 8.43 14.60 11.80
C LEU A 20 7.30 14.31 10.79
N SER A 21 7.63 13.93 9.55
CA SER A 21 6.62 13.64 8.54
C SER A 21 5.75 12.43 8.93
N THR A 22 6.34 11.37 9.47
CA THR A 22 5.60 10.21 10.00
C THR A 22 4.71 10.62 11.18
N GLY A 23 5.25 11.41 12.12
CA GLY A 23 4.48 11.89 13.28
C GLY A 23 3.28 12.72 12.89
N PHE A 24 3.45 13.67 11.97
CA PHE A 24 2.34 14.49 11.47
C PHE A 24 1.31 13.67 10.70
N LEU A 25 1.72 12.70 9.88
CA LEU A 25 0.81 11.76 9.22
C LEU A 25 0.01 10.94 10.23
N CYS A 26 0.66 10.40 11.26
CA CYS A 26 0.00 9.66 12.33
C CYS A 26 -0.99 10.51 13.13
N ILE A 27 -0.65 11.76 13.44
CA ILE A 27 -1.57 12.70 14.12
C ILE A 27 -2.78 12.98 13.23
N LEU A 28 -2.56 13.29 11.96
CA LEU A 28 -3.66 13.49 11.00
C LEU A 28 -4.53 12.25 10.88
N GLY A 29 -3.92 11.05 10.79
CA GLY A 29 -4.64 9.78 10.76
C GLY A 29 -5.50 9.55 12.00
N LEU A 30 -4.95 9.79 13.21
CA LEU A 30 -5.71 9.65 14.45
C LEU A 30 -6.91 10.61 14.52
N LEU A 31 -6.71 11.86 14.10
CA LEU A 31 -7.79 12.85 14.03
C LEU A 31 -8.89 12.40 13.08
N MET A 32 -8.51 11.92 11.89
CA MET A 32 -9.45 11.46 10.87
C MET A 32 -10.17 10.17 11.30
N ILE A 33 -9.46 9.22 11.93
CA ILE A 33 -10.09 7.99 12.45
C ILE A 33 -11.14 8.33 13.52
N TYR A 34 -10.81 9.23 14.44
CA TYR A 34 -11.77 9.66 15.46
C TYR A 34 -12.99 10.33 14.85
N SER A 35 -12.77 11.23 13.89
CA SER A 35 -13.87 11.93 13.20
C SER A 35 -14.74 10.98 12.38
N ALA A 36 -14.12 10.09 11.59
CA ALA A 36 -14.81 9.17 10.70
C ALA A 36 -15.59 8.08 11.45
N SER A 37 -15.01 7.52 12.53
CA SER A 37 -15.63 6.44 13.28
C SER A 37 -16.62 6.92 14.35
N GLY A 38 -16.47 8.13 14.84
CA GLY A 38 -17.20 8.65 16.02
C GLY A 38 -16.94 7.87 17.31
N SER A 39 -15.95 6.97 17.33
CA SER A 39 -15.68 6.06 18.44
C SER A 39 -14.27 6.26 19.01
N PHE A 40 -14.23 6.49 20.32
CA PHE A 40 -12.95 6.61 21.04
C PHE A 40 -12.17 5.28 21.11
N ASP A 41 -12.84 4.15 20.94
CA ASP A 41 -12.19 2.84 20.98
C ASP A 41 -11.28 2.62 19.76
N TYR A 42 -11.71 3.01 18.57
CA TYR A 42 -10.86 2.96 17.36
C TYR A 42 -9.66 3.88 17.48
N PHE A 43 -9.87 5.11 17.95
CA PHE A 43 -8.80 6.07 18.22
C PHE A 43 -7.78 5.53 19.21
N LYS A 44 -8.24 4.98 20.35
CA LYS A 44 -7.37 4.42 21.40
C LYS A 44 -6.57 3.22 20.87
N ARG A 45 -7.22 2.27 20.21
CA ARG A 45 -6.55 1.10 19.64
C ARG A 45 -5.49 1.49 18.62
N GLN A 46 -5.83 2.37 17.69
CA GLN A 46 -4.87 2.85 16.69
C GLN A 46 -3.70 3.59 17.35
N GLY A 47 -3.97 4.46 18.32
CA GLY A 47 -2.93 5.18 19.08
C GLY A 47 -1.96 4.25 19.79
N ILE A 48 -2.45 3.15 20.38
CA ILE A 48 -1.58 2.14 21.00
C ILE A 48 -0.66 1.49 19.97
N PHE A 49 -1.20 1.07 18.81
CA PHE A 49 -0.38 0.48 17.74
C PHE A 49 0.64 1.45 17.17
N MET A 50 0.28 2.72 17.00
CA MET A 50 1.22 3.77 16.59
C MET A 50 2.33 3.97 17.61
N LEU A 51 2.02 4.05 18.89
CA LEU A 51 3.03 4.17 19.95
C LEU A 51 3.97 2.94 19.97
N LEU A 52 3.41 1.73 19.84
CA LEU A 52 4.21 0.51 19.74
C LEU A 52 5.10 0.53 18.48
N GLY A 53 4.59 1.02 17.34
CA GLY A 53 5.36 1.20 16.11
C GLY A 53 6.50 2.19 16.29
N PHE A 54 6.24 3.36 16.88
CA PHE A 54 7.29 4.34 17.20
C PHE A 54 8.33 3.77 18.17
N PHE A 55 7.92 3.03 19.17
CA PHE A 55 8.84 2.36 20.07
C PHE A 55 9.69 1.30 19.35
N ALA A 56 9.07 0.48 18.49
CA ALA A 56 9.80 -0.47 17.66
C ALA A 56 10.81 0.22 16.74
N CYS A 57 10.43 1.29 16.06
CA CYS A 57 11.35 2.10 15.24
C CYS A 57 12.53 2.62 16.08
N PHE A 58 12.27 3.11 17.30
CA PHE A 58 13.32 3.59 18.20
C PHE A 58 14.29 2.48 18.61
N VAL A 59 13.81 1.26 18.83
CA VAL A 59 14.66 0.10 19.10
C VAL A 59 15.43 -0.34 17.85
N PHE A 60 14.75 -0.48 16.71
CA PHE A 60 15.38 -0.97 15.49
C PHE A 60 16.42 -0.01 14.91
N GLN A 61 16.31 1.30 15.14
CA GLN A 61 17.35 2.24 14.69
C GLN A 61 18.70 2.03 15.37
N THR A 62 18.75 1.34 16.54
CA THR A 62 20.00 1.02 17.24
C THR A 62 20.63 -0.28 16.73
N ILE A 63 19.88 -1.08 15.96
CA ILE A 63 20.31 -2.39 15.45
C ILE A 63 20.92 -2.20 14.06
N ASP A 64 22.07 -2.83 13.82
CA ASP A 64 22.67 -2.80 12.49
C ASP A 64 21.86 -3.65 11.50
N TYR A 65 21.31 -3.01 10.47
CA TYR A 65 20.52 -3.67 9.43
C TYR A 65 21.27 -4.75 8.65
N HIS A 66 22.62 -4.76 8.70
CA HIS A 66 23.43 -5.82 8.10
C HIS A 66 23.19 -7.18 8.76
N LEU A 67 22.71 -7.21 10.01
CA LEU A 67 22.33 -8.45 10.67
C LEU A 67 21.19 -9.18 9.95
N ILE A 68 20.36 -8.46 9.20
CA ILE A 68 19.25 -9.03 8.43
C ILE A 68 19.74 -9.71 7.16
N TYR A 69 20.88 -9.26 6.63
CA TYR A 69 21.43 -9.71 5.34
C TYR A 69 21.56 -11.25 5.21
N PRO A 70 22.20 -11.99 6.13
CA PRO A 70 22.35 -13.44 6.00
C PRO A 70 21.01 -14.19 6.10
N TYR A 71 19.98 -13.58 6.67
CA TYR A 71 18.66 -14.20 6.88
C TYR A 71 17.62 -13.81 5.83
N ALA A 72 17.98 -13.01 4.82
CA ALA A 72 17.03 -12.48 3.84
C ALA A 72 16.21 -13.58 3.15
N GLY A 73 16.84 -14.69 2.75
CA GLY A 73 16.15 -15.83 2.15
C GLY A 73 15.20 -16.54 3.13
N TRP A 74 15.58 -16.66 4.39
CA TRP A 74 14.73 -17.25 5.43
C TRP A 74 13.55 -16.37 5.80
N ILE A 75 13.74 -15.05 5.84
CA ILE A 75 12.67 -14.07 6.08
C ILE A 75 11.64 -14.13 4.94
N TYR A 76 12.12 -14.17 3.69
CA TYR A 76 11.25 -14.33 2.53
C TYR A 76 10.48 -15.65 2.59
N LEU A 77 11.15 -16.77 2.84
CA LEU A 77 10.51 -18.07 2.97
C LEU A 77 9.49 -18.10 4.11
N ALA A 78 9.82 -17.55 5.27
CA ALA A 78 8.92 -17.44 6.41
C ALA A 78 7.68 -16.62 6.05
N SER A 79 7.83 -15.52 5.30
CA SER A 79 6.70 -14.71 4.84
C SER A 79 5.78 -15.49 3.89
N LEU A 80 6.31 -16.36 3.02
CA LEU A 80 5.51 -17.25 2.19
C LEU A 80 4.82 -18.34 3.01
N VAL A 81 5.49 -18.91 4.01
CA VAL A 81 4.89 -19.87 4.93
C VAL A 81 3.70 -19.26 5.66
N CYS A 82 3.77 -17.99 6.05
CA CYS A 82 2.62 -17.29 6.65
C CYS A 82 1.38 -17.29 5.74
N ILE A 83 1.54 -17.28 4.41
CA ILE A 83 0.40 -17.39 3.47
C ILE A 83 -0.25 -18.77 3.60
N PHE A 84 0.55 -19.85 3.67
CA PHE A 84 0.01 -21.21 3.83
C PHE A 84 -0.66 -21.41 5.20
N LEU A 85 -0.21 -20.71 6.26
CA LEU A 85 -0.87 -20.75 7.55
C LEU A 85 -2.31 -20.20 7.53
N LEU A 86 -2.69 -19.41 6.52
CA LEU A 86 -4.08 -18.98 6.32
C LEU A 86 -5.03 -20.14 6.04
N LEU A 87 -4.53 -21.26 5.54
CA LEU A 87 -5.30 -22.49 5.29
C LEU A 87 -5.57 -23.30 6.57
N THR A 88 -4.95 -22.92 7.69
CA THR A 88 -5.11 -23.56 9.00
C THR A 88 -6.23 -22.90 9.81
N PRO A 89 -6.68 -23.49 10.93
CA PRO A 89 -7.67 -22.86 11.83
C PRO A 89 -7.25 -21.52 12.43
N ALA A 90 -5.97 -21.11 12.29
CA ALA A 90 -5.49 -19.79 12.70
C ALA A 90 -5.90 -18.68 11.70
N GLY A 91 -6.32 -19.06 10.48
CA GLY A 91 -6.80 -18.13 9.47
C GLY A 91 -8.17 -17.56 9.83
N VAL A 92 -8.31 -16.24 9.75
CA VAL A 92 -9.58 -15.53 9.99
C VAL A 92 -10.12 -15.02 8.67
N SER A 93 -11.33 -15.46 8.35
CA SER A 93 -12.07 -15.02 7.17
C SER A 93 -12.94 -13.81 7.51
N VAL A 94 -12.82 -12.76 6.70
CA VAL A 94 -13.68 -11.56 6.76
C VAL A 94 -14.17 -11.29 5.35
N ASN A 95 -15.47 -11.12 5.18
CA ASN A 95 -16.11 -10.86 3.88
C ASN A 95 -15.71 -11.87 2.78
N GLY A 96 -15.64 -13.15 3.14
CA GLY A 96 -15.34 -14.24 2.18
C GLY A 96 -13.86 -14.37 1.77
N ALA A 97 -12.95 -13.62 2.40
CA ALA A 97 -11.51 -13.73 2.13
C ALA A 97 -10.72 -13.95 3.44
N THR A 98 -9.83 -14.93 3.44
CA THR A 98 -8.99 -15.27 4.60
C THR A 98 -7.66 -14.53 4.48
N ARG A 99 -7.52 -13.37 5.14
CA ARG A 99 -6.37 -12.47 5.01
C ARG A 99 -5.59 -12.27 6.31
N TRP A 100 -6.16 -12.67 7.43
CA TRP A 100 -5.65 -12.42 8.77
C TRP A 100 -5.29 -13.72 9.47
N LEU A 101 -4.16 -13.71 10.18
CA LEU A 101 -3.81 -14.75 11.13
C LEU A 101 -4.13 -14.27 12.55
N ARG A 102 -4.76 -15.12 13.35
CA ARG A 102 -4.98 -14.86 14.78
C ARG A 102 -3.92 -15.58 15.59
N ILE A 103 -3.06 -14.79 16.24
CA ILE A 103 -1.99 -15.30 17.11
C ILE A 103 -2.12 -14.62 18.47
N GLY A 104 -2.36 -15.38 19.54
CA GLY A 104 -2.45 -14.83 20.90
C GLY A 104 -3.52 -13.75 21.10
N GLY A 105 -4.63 -13.79 20.34
CA GLY A 105 -5.71 -12.78 20.40
C GLY A 105 -5.48 -11.55 19.52
N VAL A 106 -4.30 -11.37 18.93
CA VAL A 106 -4.00 -10.30 17.96
C VAL A 106 -4.20 -10.83 16.56
N GLN A 107 -4.84 -10.02 15.71
CA GLN A 107 -4.98 -10.32 14.27
C GLN A 107 -3.87 -9.62 13.50
N PHE A 108 -3.13 -10.39 12.72
CA PHE A 108 -2.05 -9.92 11.88
C PHE A 108 -2.35 -10.16 10.41
N GLN A 109 -2.22 -9.14 9.57
CA GLN A 109 -2.43 -9.26 8.14
C GLN A 109 -1.19 -9.85 7.46
N VAL A 110 -1.32 -11.02 6.86
CA VAL A 110 -0.21 -11.75 6.26
C VAL A 110 0.46 -10.99 5.12
N ALA A 111 -0.31 -10.25 4.35
CA ALA A 111 0.21 -9.45 3.24
C ALA A 111 1.28 -8.43 3.69
N GLU A 112 1.19 -7.91 4.93
CA GLU A 112 2.21 -6.98 5.45
C GLU A 112 3.57 -7.67 5.61
N ALA A 113 3.61 -8.88 6.18
CA ALA A 113 4.84 -9.67 6.26
C ALA A 113 5.42 -10.00 4.89
N VAL A 114 4.54 -10.32 3.93
CA VAL A 114 4.98 -10.66 2.57
C VAL A 114 5.64 -9.47 1.88
N LYS A 115 5.07 -8.26 2.02
CA LYS A 115 5.68 -7.03 1.48
C LYS A 115 7.09 -6.82 2.04
N ILE A 116 7.27 -6.95 3.36
CA ILE A 116 8.57 -6.83 4.02
C ILE A 116 9.53 -7.93 3.52
N GLY A 117 9.08 -9.18 3.46
CA GLY A 117 9.89 -10.31 2.99
C GLY A 117 10.39 -10.10 1.56
N VAL A 118 9.53 -9.62 0.67
CA VAL A 118 9.88 -9.30 -0.73
C VAL A 118 10.89 -8.17 -0.79
N ILE A 119 10.68 -7.06 -0.06
CA ILE A 119 11.62 -5.93 -0.02
C ILE A 119 13.01 -6.39 0.43
N ILE A 120 13.11 -7.16 1.52
CA ILE A 120 14.37 -7.65 2.06
C ILE A 120 15.06 -8.60 1.06
N MET A 121 14.31 -9.53 0.45
CA MET A 121 14.85 -10.48 -0.51
C MET A 121 15.37 -9.80 -1.77
N LEU A 122 14.63 -8.87 -2.33
CA LEU A 122 15.06 -8.11 -3.51
C LEU A 122 16.28 -7.23 -3.18
N SER A 123 16.32 -6.62 -2.01
CA SER A 123 17.46 -5.83 -1.53
C SER A 123 18.73 -6.68 -1.38
N TYR A 124 18.57 -7.89 -0.85
CA TYR A 124 19.65 -8.87 -0.77
C TYR A 124 20.23 -9.21 -2.16
N LEU A 125 19.35 -9.49 -3.14
CA LEU A 125 19.78 -9.84 -4.50
C LEU A 125 20.51 -8.68 -5.19
N ILE A 126 19.99 -7.46 -5.07
CA ILE A 126 20.59 -6.23 -5.62
C ILE A 126 21.99 -6.00 -5.04
N HIS A 127 22.17 -6.24 -3.74
CA HIS A 127 23.46 -6.09 -3.07
C HIS A 127 24.44 -7.21 -3.45
N ARG A 128 23.97 -8.47 -3.45
CA ARG A 128 24.80 -9.66 -3.66
C ARG A 128 25.32 -9.79 -5.09
N PHE A 129 24.51 -9.35 -6.07
CA PHE A 129 24.81 -9.52 -7.50
C PHE A 129 24.88 -8.17 -8.24
N PRO A 130 25.80 -7.26 -7.88
CA PRO A 130 25.86 -5.91 -8.42
C PRO A 130 26.15 -5.85 -9.93
N ASN A 131 26.81 -6.86 -10.48
CA ASN A 131 27.14 -6.94 -11.91
C ASN A 131 25.99 -7.54 -12.75
N SER A 132 25.00 -8.15 -12.11
CA SER A 132 23.88 -8.81 -12.79
C SER A 132 22.71 -7.88 -13.07
N ILE A 133 22.74 -6.63 -12.58
CA ILE A 133 21.68 -5.64 -12.75
C ILE A 133 21.38 -5.27 -14.22
N ARG A 134 22.34 -5.52 -15.14
CA ARG A 134 22.17 -5.35 -16.59
C ARG A 134 21.68 -6.60 -17.30
N ASN A 135 21.54 -7.72 -16.57
CA ASN A 135 21.12 -8.98 -17.15
C ASN A 135 19.61 -9.17 -17.03
N TYR A 136 18.93 -9.34 -18.15
CA TYR A 136 17.48 -9.58 -18.19
C TYR A 136 17.08 -10.83 -17.36
N ARG A 137 17.90 -11.89 -17.34
CA ARG A 137 17.63 -13.09 -16.54
C ARG A 137 17.57 -12.79 -15.05
N PHE A 138 18.37 -11.86 -14.59
CA PHE A 138 18.37 -11.42 -13.20
C PHE A 138 17.08 -10.64 -12.86
N VAL A 139 16.64 -9.77 -13.76
CA VAL A 139 15.36 -9.04 -13.62
C VAL A 139 14.18 -10.02 -13.61
N PHE A 140 14.18 -11.02 -14.50
CA PHE A 140 13.14 -12.06 -14.48
C PHE A 140 13.15 -12.90 -13.22
N LEU A 141 14.32 -13.18 -12.63
CA LEU A 141 14.41 -13.84 -11.32
C LEU A 141 13.74 -12.99 -10.24
N MET A 142 14.02 -11.69 -10.17
CA MET A 142 13.42 -10.78 -9.20
C MET A 142 11.90 -10.69 -9.40
N TRP A 143 11.45 -10.58 -10.64
CA TRP A 143 10.01 -10.60 -10.97
C TRP A 143 9.35 -11.95 -10.66
N GLY A 144 10.08 -13.05 -10.84
CA GLY A 144 9.62 -14.39 -10.45
C GLY A 144 9.38 -14.52 -8.94
N LEU A 145 10.29 -13.99 -8.12
CA LEU A 145 10.14 -13.99 -6.66
C LEU A 145 8.96 -13.08 -6.22
N GLY A 146 8.90 -11.84 -6.70
CA GLY A 146 7.77 -10.96 -6.40
C GLY A 146 6.45 -11.50 -6.94
N GLY A 147 6.45 -12.06 -8.16
CA GLY A 147 5.30 -12.67 -8.79
C GLY A 147 4.80 -13.92 -8.07
N ALA A 148 5.71 -14.77 -7.57
CA ALA A 148 5.36 -15.94 -6.77
C ALA A 148 4.67 -15.53 -5.46
N ALA A 149 5.20 -14.53 -4.75
CA ALA A 149 4.60 -13.99 -3.55
C ALA A 149 3.21 -13.38 -3.82
N ALA A 150 3.09 -12.56 -4.87
CA ALA A 150 1.81 -11.97 -5.28
C ALA A 150 0.81 -13.02 -5.74
N GLY A 151 1.25 -14.03 -6.50
CA GLY A 151 0.41 -15.14 -6.96
C GLY A 151 -0.14 -15.97 -5.80
N LEU A 152 0.68 -16.29 -4.81
CA LEU A 152 0.23 -17.00 -3.62
C LEU A 152 -0.78 -16.19 -2.81
N LEU A 153 -0.56 -14.87 -2.63
CA LEU A 153 -1.54 -13.98 -1.99
C LEU A 153 -2.86 -13.97 -2.76
N MET A 154 -2.82 -13.91 -4.10
CA MET A 154 -4.02 -13.91 -4.93
C MET A 154 -4.79 -15.21 -4.86
N ILE A 155 -4.09 -16.37 -4.87
CA ILE A 155 -4.71 -17.71 -4.95
C ILE A 155 -5.21 -18.15 -3.57
N ILE A 156 -4.40 -17.99 -2.52
CA ILE A 156 -4.71 -18.54 -1.19
C ILE A 156 -5.56 -17.56 -0.37
N SER A 157 -5.18 -16.28 -0.31
CA SER A 157 -5.89 -15.29 0.51
C SER A 157 -6.97 -14.52 -0.24
N ASN A 158 -7.12 -14.76 -1.55
CA ASN A 158 -8.02 -14.01 -2.43
C ASN A 158 -7.79 -12.46 -2.33
N ASP A 159 -6.53 -12.05 -2.13
CA ASP A 159 -6.14 -10.65 -1.92
C ASP A 159 -5.44 -10.08 -3.15
N LEU A 160 -6.23 -9.74 -4.16
CA LEU A 160 -5.74 -9.09 -5.39
C LEU A 160 -5.06 -7.76 -5.08
N SER A 161 -5.58 -7.03 -4.12
CA SER A 161 -5.12 -5.69 -3.75
C SER A 161 -3.69 -5.69 -3.27
N SER A 162 -3.39 -6.54 -2.27
CA SER A 162 -2.02 -6.68 -1.76
C SER A 162 -1.09 -7.28 -2.80
N SER A 163 -1.59 -8.17 -3.68
CA SER A 163 -0.82 -8.71 -4.80
C SER A 163 -0.35 -7.62 -5.76
N ILE A 164 -1.23 -6.66 -6.09
CA ILE A 164 -0.87 -5.50 -6.93
C ILE A 164 0.20 -4.64 -6.25
N VAL A 165 0.10 -4.41 -4.92
CA VAL A 165 1.12 -3.67 -4.17
C VAL A 165 2.47 -4.38 -4.22
N VAL A 166 2.52 -5.70 -4.00
CA VAL A 166 3.76 -6.51 -4.07
C VAL A 166 4.38 -6.46 -5.46
N LEU A 167 3.58 -6.57 -6.52
CA LEU A 167 4.04 -6.41 -7.90
C LEU A 167 4.55 -4.99 -8.18
N GLY A 168 3.87 -3.96 -7.67
CA GLY A 168 4.29 -2.56 -7.77
C GLY A 168 5.62 -2.30 -7.08
N ILE A 169 5.82 -2.83 -5.87
CA ILE A 169 7.10 -2.77 -5.15
C ILE A 169 8.20 -3.45 -5.97
N THR A 170 7.95 -4.67 -6.45
CA THR A 170 8.90 -5.43 -7.26
C THR A 170 9.28 -4.68 -8.52
N PHE A 171 8.29 -4.13 -9.22
CA PHE A 171 8.50 -3.35 -10.44
C PHE A 171 9.34 -2.10 -10.17
N LEU A 172 8.99 -1.29 -9.16
CA LEU A 172 9.71 -0.06 -8.84
C LEU A 172 11.14 -0.33 -8.38
N MET A 173 11.34 -1.33 -7.52
CA MET A 173 12.70 -1.72 -7.10
C MET A 173 13.55 -2.16 -8.29
N THR A 174 13.03 -3.01 -9.18
CA THR A 174 13.77 -3.44 -10.36
C THR A 174 14.01 -2.30 -11.34
N PHE A 175 13.04 -1.42 -11.53
CA PHE A 175 13.17 -0.24 -12.39
C PHE A 175 14.28 0.72 -11.92
N VAL A 176 14.35 0.99 -10.60
CA VAL A 176 15.37 1.90 -10.04
C VAL A 176 16.77 1.33 -10.10
N PHE A 177 16.92 0.01 -9.88
CA PHE A 177 18.23 -0.62 -9.75
C PHE A 177 18.77 -1.24 -11.04
N THR A 178 17.98 -1.35 -12.11
CA THR A 178 18.43 -1.93 -13.38
C THR A 178 18.42 -0.91 -14.50
N GLU A 179 19.32 -1.08 -15.48
CA GLU A 179 19.42 -0.19 -16.65
C GLU A 179 18.52 -0.64 -17.81
N LEU A 180 17.60 -1.60 -17.57
CA LEU A 180 16.75 -2.22 -18.60
C LEU A 180 15.40 -1.51 -18.74
N TRP A 181 15.42 -0.18 -18.91
CA TRP A 181 14.21 0.63 -18.98
C TRP A 181 13.25 0.21 -20.12
N VAL A 182 13.78 -0.25 -21.28
CA VAL A 182 12.96 -0.74 -22.39
C VAL A 182 12.17 -1.99 -22.01
N LEU A 183 12.80 -2.92 -21.27
CA LEU A 183 12.13 -4.12 -20.76
C LEU A 183 10.99 -3.74 -19.78
N HIS A 184 11.24 -2.80 -18.88
CA HIS A 184 10.22 -2.32 -17.94
C HIS A 184 9.08 -1.61 -18.66
N ALA A 185 9.40 -0.74 -19.61
CA ALA A 185 8.39 -0.06 -20.44
C ALA A 185 7.55 -1.06 -21.24
N GLY A 186 8.18 -2.09 -21.80
CA GLY A 186 7.49 -3.15 -22.54
C GLY A 186 6.54 -3.97 -21.65
N VAL A 187 7.00 -4.37 -20.47
CA VAL A 187 6.15 -5.13 -19.52
C VAL A 187 5.02 -4.27 -18.97
N PHE A 188 5.32 -3.02 -18.61
CA PHE A 188 4.30 -2.09 -18.13
C PHE A 188 3.24 -1.78 -19.19
N GLY A 189 3.69 -1.45 -20.41
CA GLY A 189 2.80 -1.21 -21.54
C GLY A 189 1.99 -2.45 -21.94
N GLY A 190 2.63 -3.63 -21.97
CA GLY A 190 1.95 -4.90 -22.21
C GLY A 190 0.91 -5.22 -21.12
N GLY A 191 1.25 -5.00 -19.85
CA GLY A 191 0.32 -5.15 -18.73
C GLY A 191 -0.90 -4.23 -18.85
N ILE A 192 -0.67 -2.94 -19.14
CA ILE A 192 -1.76 -1.98 -19.36
C ILE A 192 -2.64 -2.42 -20.54
N THR A 193 -2.04 -2.90 -21.61
CA THR A 193 -2.79 -3.36 -22.79
C THR A 193 -3.68 -4.55 -22.45
N VAL A 194 -3.16 -5.57 -21.74
CA VAL A 194 -3.92 -6.75 -21.33
C VAL A 194 -5.08 -6.38 -20.40
N VAL A 195 -4.80 -5.56 -19.38
CA VAL A 195 -5.84 -5.07 -18.45
C VAL A 195 -6.86 -4.21 -19.19
N GLY A 196 -6.41 -3.33 -20.09
CA GLY A 196 -7.28 -2.48 -20.89
C GLY A 196 -8.21 -3.28 -21.82
N LEU A 197 -7.71 -4.33 -22.47
CA LEU A 197 -8.52 -5.24 -23.28
C LEU A 197 -9.55 -6.00 -22.44
N TYR A 198 -9.15 -6.45 -21.23
CA TYR A 198 -10.08 -7.11 -20.32
C TYR A 198 -11.18 -6.16 -19.82
N VAL A 199 -10.83 -4.94 -19.43
CA VAL A 199 -11.79 -3.90 -19.04
C VAL A 199 -12.70 -3.53 -20.24
N TYR A 200 -12.13 -3.40 -21.42
CA TYR A 200 -12.90 -3.12 -22.65
C TYR A 200 -13.90 -4.24 -22.96
N SER A 201 -13.55 -5.51 -22.74
CA SER A 201 -14.48 -6.62 -22.95
C SER A 201 -15.70 -6.55 -22.02
N ILE A 202 -15.51 -6.11 -20.77
CA ILE A 202 -16.60 -5.92 -19.82
C ILE A 202 -17.42 -4.66 -20.18
N TRP A 203 -16.73 -3.58 -20.57
CA TRP A 203 -17.40 -2.32 -20.95
C TRP A 203 -18.30 -2.48 -22.18
N ARG A 204 -17.87 -3.28 -23.15
CA ARG A 204 -18.64 -3.56 -24.37
C ARG A 204 -19.98 -4.23 -24.08
N ASP A 205 -20.00 -5.17 -23.12
CA ASP A 205 -21.15 -5.96 -22.77
C ASP A 205 -21.40 -5.84 -21.23
N LEU A 206 -21.73 -4.61 -20.77
CA LEU A 206 -22.00 -4.33 -19.36
C LEU A 206 -23.20 -5.13 -18.86
N PRO A 207 -23.02 -6.05 -17.89
CA PRO A 207 -24.10 -6.87 -17.38
C PRO A 207 -25.21 -6.04 -16.73
N SER A 208 -26.41 -6.55 -16.71
CA SER A 208 -27.49 -5.96 -15.92
C SER A 208 -27.24 -6.17 -14.41
N PRO A 209 -27.83 -5.35 -13.52
CA PRO A 209 -27.69 -5.58 -12.07
C PRO A 209 -28.10 -6.97 -11.61
N ALA A 210 -29.14 -7.57 -12.22
CA ALA A 210 -29.58 -8.92 -11.94
C ALA A 210 -28.57 -10.01 -12.38
N GLU A 211 -27.87 -9.81 -13.48
CA GLU A 211 -26.84 -10.73 -13.95
C GLU A 211 -25.59 -10.70 -13.07
N LEU A 212 -25.28 -9.56 -12.44
CA LEU A 212 -24.14 -9.44 -11.53
C LEU A 212 -24.21 -10.34 -10.31
N GLU A 213 -25.41 -10.66 -9.80
CA GLU A 213 -25.59 -11.58 -8.66
C GLU A 213 -25.02 -12.96 -8.94
N HIS A 214 -24.98 -13.38 -10.21
CA HIS A 214 -24.48 -14.67 -10.66
C HIS A 214 -23.04 -14.64 -11.18
N MET A 215 -22.45 -13.44 -11.30
CA MET A 215 -21.09 -13.26 -11.78
C MET A 215 -20.05 -13.24 -10.66
N SER A 216 -18.77 -13.34 -11.05
CA SER A 216 -17.68 -13.23 -10.08
C SER A 216 -17.63 -11.82 -9.47
N PHE A 217 -17.35 -11.76 -8.18
CA PHE A 217 -17.21 -10.50 -7.43
C PHE A 217 -16.23 -9.50 -8.08
N ARG A 218 -15.22 -10.01 -8.82
CA ARG A 218 -14.25 -9.17 -9.54
C ARG A 218 -14.87 -8.47 -10.74
N VAL A 219 -15.70 -9.16 -11.50
CA VAL A 219 -16.42 -8.57 -12.65
C VAL A 219 -17.38 -7.50 -12.15
N GLY A 220 -18.10 -7.78 -11.05
CA GLY A 220 -18.99 -6.81 -10.43
C GLY A 220 -18.27 -5.51 -10.03
N ARG A 221 -17.08 -5.60 -9.42
CA ARG A 221 -16.30 -4.41 -9.07
C ARG A 221 -15.84 -3.60 -10.28
N ILE A 222 -15.47 -4.25 -11.39
CA ILE A 222 -15.09 -3.57 -12.62
C ILE A 222 -16.30 -2.92 -13.27
N ALA A 223 -17.45 -3.60 -13.33
CA ALA A 223 -18.69 -3.05 -13.87
C ALA A 223 -19.16 -1.84 -13.05
N ALA A 224 -19.16 -1.95 -11.72
CA ALA A 224 -19.49 -0.87 -10.80
C ALA A 224 -18.51 0.34 -10.89
N TRP A 225 -17.24 0.09 -11.22
CA TRP A 225 -16.27 1.14 -11.47
C TRP A 225 -16.51 1.86 -12.79
N LEU A 226 -16.88 1.11 -13.85
CA LEU A 226 -17.13 1.68 -15.18
C LEU A 226 -18.41 2.51 -15.26
N ASP A 227 -19.46 2.06 -14.57
CA ASP A 227 -20.74 2.80 -14.48
C ASP A 227 -21.29 2.75 -13.05
N PRO A 228 -20.78 3.59 -12.13
CA PRO A 228 -21.19 3.54 -10.74
C PRO A 228 -22.66 3.89 -10.52
N TYR A 229 -23.28 4.70 -11.36
CA TYR A 229 -24.70 5.06 -11.22
C TYR A 229 -25.65 3.91 -11.57
N ARG A 230 -25.25 3.04 -12.50
CA ARG A 230 -26.05 1.87 -12.90
C ARG A 230 -26.14 0.84 -11.77
N TYR A 231 -25.16 0.79 -10.87
CA TYR A 231 -25.04 -0.20 -9.79
C TYR A 231 -25.08 0.45 -8.39
N GLU A 232 -25.78 1.57 -8.27
CA GLU A 232 -25.82 2.41 -7.05
C GLU A 232 -26.25 1.67 -5.80
N SER A 233 -27.19 0.73 -5.91
CA SER A 233 -27.79 0.02 -4.77
C SER A 233 -26.90 -1.10 -4.21
N ASP A 234 -25.77 -1.41 -4.83
CA ASP A 234 -24.94 -2.57 -4.47
C ASP A 234 -23.43 -2.22 -4.45
N GLN A 235 -22.70 -2.64 -5.46
CA GLN A 235 -21.23 -2.65 -5.43
C GLN A 235 -20.59 -1.27 -5.58
N SER A 236 -21.30 -0.29 -6.16
CA SER A 236 -20.82 1.08 -6.31
C SER A 236 -21.29 2.04 -5.21
N PHE A 237 -22.18 1.61 -4.30
CA PHE A 237 -22.69 2.48 -3.24
C PHE A 237 -21.57 3.19 -2.48
N GLN A 238 -20.59 2.44 -1.98
CA GLN A 238 -19.44 2.98 -1.25
C GLN A 238 -18.66 3.99 -2.09
N THR A 239 -18.42 3.70 -3.37
CA THR A 239 -17.70 4.58 -4.29
C THR A 239 -18.47 5.87 -4.57
N LEU A 240 -19.78 5.79 -4.80
CA LEU A 240 -20.61 6.98 -5.02
C LEU A 240 -20.65 7.90 -3.79
N GLN A 241 -20.81 7.32 -2.59
CA GLN A 241 -20.78 8.11 -1.36
C GLN A 241 -19.39 8.76 -1.14
N ALA A 242 -18.30 8.07 -1.52
CA ALA A 242 -16.96 8.65 -1.50
C ALA A 242 -16.82 9.85 -2.46
N LEU A 243 -17.36 9.74 -3.68
CA LEU A 243 -17.36 10.84 -4.65
C LEU A 243 -18.23 12.03 -4.17
N TYR A 244 -19.38 11.76 -3.55
CA TYR A 244 -20.22 12.81 -2.96
C TYR A 244 -19.51 13.52 -1.80
N ALA A 245 -18.78 12.78 -0.95
CA ALA A 245 -17.94 13.34 0.11
C ALA A 245 -16.90 14.30 -0.46
N ILE A 246 -16.14 13.86 -1.46
CA ILE A 246 -15.11 14.67 -2.13
C ILE A 246 -15.72 15.92 -2.75
N GLY A 247 -16.86 15.78 -3.48
CA GLY A 247 -17.54 16.91 -4.12
C GLY A 247 -18.05 17.94 -3.11
N ARG A 248 -18.56 17.48 -1.94
CA ARG A 248 -19.08 18.35 -0.89
C ARG A 248 -18.00 19.14 -0.17
N GLY A 249 -16.79 18.58 -0.04
CA GLY A 249 -15.69 19.21 0.69
C GLY A 249 -15.20 20.52 0.09
N GLY A 250 -15.26 20.68 -1.22
CA GLY A 250 -14.84 21.90 -1.90
C GLY A 250 -13.39 22.31 -1.54
N LYS A 251 -13.15 23.63 -1.40
CA LYS A 251 -11.81 24.14 -1.14
C LYS A 251 -11.37 24.05 0.33
N VAL A 252 -12.29 24.25 1.27
CA VAL A 252 -11.98 24.45 2.70
C VAL A 252 -12.55 23.32 3.57
N GLY A 253 -13.47 22.52 3.04
CA GLY A 253 -14.19 21.47 3.76
C GLY A 253 -15.39 22.00 4.56
N VAL A 254 -16.18 21.05 5.08
CA VAL A 254 -17.36 21.34 5.93
C VAL A 254 -16.97 21.51 7.41
N GLY A 255 -15.70 21.34 7.74
CA GLY A 255 -15.18 21.35 9.11
C GLY A 255 -15.03 19.95 9.69
N LEU A 256 -14.04 19.79 10.57
CA LEU A 256 -13.72 18.52 11.24
C LEU A 256 -14.93 18.03 12.04
N GLY A 257 -15.29 16.76 11.90
CA GLY A 257 -16.43 16.14 12.58
C GLY A 257 -17.78 16.34 11.88
N ASN A 258 -17.86 17.17 10.84
CA ASN A 258 -19.12 17.54 10.17
C ASN A 258 -19.40 16.79 8.87
N SER A 259 -18.65 15.71 8.59
CA SER A 259 -18.94 14.85 7.46
C SER A 259 -20.32 14.21 7.60
N MET A 260 -21.12 14.27 6.55
CA MET A 260 -22.41 13.55 6.46
C MET A 260 -22.19 12.16 5.86
N GLN A 261 -21.23 12.04 4.95
CA GLN A 261 -21.00 10.79 4.23
C GLN A 261 -20.39 9.70 5.11
N LYS A 262 -19.77 10.05 6.25
CA LYS A 262 -19.27 9.07 7.23
C LYS A 262 -20.37 8.17 7.82
N PHE A 263 -21.62 8.60 7.80
CA PHE A 263 -22.77 7.81 8.27
C PHE A 263 -23.33 6.90 7.18
N MET A 264 -23.01 7.18 5.91
CA MET A 264 -23.45 6.41 4.75
C MET A 264 -22.43 5.37 4.31
N ILE A 265 -21.13 5.70 4.40
CA ILE A 265 -20.06 4.81 3.98
C ILE A 265 -19.85 3.71 5.05
N PRO A 266 -19.90 2.42 4.68
CA PRO A 266 -19.54 1.35 5.59
C PRO A 266 -18.07 1.46 5.99
N GLU A 267 -17.76 1.40 7.29
CA GLU A 267 -16.40 1.48 7.83
C GLU A 267 -15.56 2.63 7.24
N PRO A 268 -16.02 3.90 7.31
CA PRO A 268 -15.40 5.03 6.62
C PRO A 268 -13.97 5.34 7.10
N HIS A 269 -13.57 4.80 8.24
CA HIS A 269 -12.26 4.95 8.85
C HIS A 269 -11.20 3.99 8.27
N THR A 270 -11.57 3.11 7.34
CA THR A 270 -10.67 2.13 6.71
C THR A 270 -10.15 2.64 5.35
N ASP A 271 -10.60 2.07 4.25
CA ASP A 271 -10.11 2.35 2.89
C ASP A 271 -10.67 3.63 2.27
N MET A 272 -11.82 4.13 2.76
CA MET A 272 -12.46 5.35 2.27
C MET A 272 -12.18 6.60 3.13
N ILE A 273 -11.23 6.54 4.05
CA ILE A 273 -10.91 7.67 4.95
C ILE A 273 -10.45 8.93 4.20
N PHE A 274 -9.85 8.77 3.02
CA PHE A 274 -9.45 9.90 2.19
C PHE A 274 -10.66 10.72 1.73
N SER A 275 -11.76 10.09 1.36
CA SER A 275 -12.99 10.81 0.97
C SER A 275 -13.58 11.60 2.13
N ILE A 276 -13.53 11.06 3.36
CA ILE A 276 -13.95 11.78 4.57
C ILE A 276 -13.01 12.97 4.86
N LEU A 277 -11.70 12.77 4.70
CA LEU A 277 -10.72 13.86 4.81
C LEU A 277 -11.03 14.98 3.80
N CYS A 278 -11.36 14.63 2.55
CA CYS A 278 -11.75 15.59 1.53
C CYS A 278 -13.03 16.35 1.94
N GLU A 279 -14.05 15.67 2.48
CA GLU A 279 -15.29 16.31 2.92
C GLU A 279 -15.04 17.27 4.07
N GLU A 280 -14.30 16.84 5.11
CA GLU A 280 -14.13 17.61 6.33
C GLU A 280 -13.10 18.75 6.20
N LEU A 281 -11.96 18.50 5.53
CA LEU A 281 -10.84 19.45 5.43
C LEU A 281 -10.70 20.08 4.04
N GLY A 282 -11.45 19.61 3.06
CA GLY A 282 -11.45 20.14 1.71
C GLY A 282 -10.09 20.01 1.00
N GLY A 283 -9.93 20.83 -0.03
CA GLY A 283 -8.67 20.89 -0.81
C GLY A 283 -7.45 21.26 0.03
N LEU A 284 -7.60 22.03 1.13
CA LEU A 284 -6.52 22.33 2.04
C LEU A 284 -6.03 21.09 2.78
N GLY A 285 -6.95 20.25 3.28
CA GLY A 285 -6.59 18.97 3.91
C GLY A 285 -5.87 18.03 2.95
N VAL A 286 -6.35 17.97 1.70
CA VAL A 286 -5.71 17.19 0.63
C VAL A 286 -4.29 17.68 0.37
N LEU A 287 -4.08 19.01 0.28
CA LEU A 287 -2.77 19.60 0.06
C LEU A 287 -1.80 19.28 1.21
N VAL A 288 -2.27 19.34 2.46
CA VAL A 288 -1.47 18.96 3.63
C VAL A 288 -1.09 17.48 3.56
N LEU A 289 -2.04 16.58 3.28
CA LEU A 289 -1.79 15.15 3.16
C LEU A 289 -0.75 14.85 2.07
N PHE A 290 -0.93 15.41 0.87
CA PHE A 290 0.02 15.21 -0.24
C PHE A 290 1.39 15.76 0.07
N SER A 291 1.48 16.93 0.70
CA SER A 291 2.75 17.53 1.12
C SER A 291 3.50 16.62 2.10
N LEU A 292 2.81 16.06 3.09
CA LEU A 292 3.40 15.17 4.09
C LEU A 292 3.86 13.84 3.47
N LEU A 293 3.03 13.21 2.63
CA LEU A 293 3.39 11.97 1.92
C LEU A 293 4.58 12.19 0.97
N THR A 294 4.56 13.28 0.21
CA THR A 294 5.66 13.62 -0.70
C THR A 294 6.95 13.92 0.06
N ALA A 295 6.86 14.69 1.14
CA ALA A 295 8.01 14.97 2.00
C ALA A 295 8.60 13.68 2.57
N MET A 296 7.76 12.78 3.09
CA MET A 296 8.20 11.51 3.64
C MET A 296 8.93 10.66 2.59
N ILE A 297 8.34 10.45 1.41
CA ILE A 297 8.95 9.69 0.32
C ILE A 297 10.26 10.35 -0.13
N TYR A 298 10.29 11.67 -0.24
CA TYR A 298 11.49 12.44 -0.61
C TYR A 298 12.62 12.22 0.41
N TYR A 299 12.34 12.34 1.70
CA TYR A 299 13.36 12.16 2.74
C TYR A 299 13.81 10.71 2.88
N LEU A 300 12.92 9.73 2.66
CA LEU A 300 13.30 8.32 2.55
C LEU A 300 14.28 8.11 1.41
N ILE A 301 13.99 8.60 0.21
CA ILE A 301 14.89 8.48 -0.96
C ILE A 301 16.23 9.15 -0.65
N ARG A 302 16.23 10.33 -0.06
CA ARG A 302 17.45 11.06 0.35
C ARG A 302 18.27 10.27 1.38
N ALA A 303 17.61 9.65 2.37
CA ALA A 303 18.27 8.78 3.35
C ALA A 303 18.87 7.54 2.68
N GLY A 304 18.14 6.94 1.72
CA GLY A 304 18.65 5.82 0.92
C GLY A 304 19.89 6.18 0.13
N ILE A 305 19.89 7.32 -0.57
CA ILE A 305 21.08 7.81 -1.32
C ILE A 305 22.27 8.04 -0.39
N GLY A 306 22.03 8.45 0.86
CA GLY A 306 23.06 8.63 1.90
C GLY A 306 23.51 7.33 2.59
N SER A 307 22.94 6.17 2.25
CA SER A 307 23.30 4.88 2.84
C SER A 307 24.74 4.47 2.46
N LYS A 308 25.39 3.68 3.34
CA LYS A 308 26.78 3.26 3.14
C LYS A 308 26.95 2.22 2.04
N ASP A 309 25.91 1.45 1.76
CA ASP A 309 25.94 0.31 0.85
C ASP A 309 24.64 0.15 0.05
N ARG A 310 24.68 -0.73 -0.95
CA ARG A 310 23.54 -1.00 -1.82
C ARG A 310 22.38 -1.71 -1.12
N PHE A 311 22.65 -2.46 -0.05
CA PHE A 311 21.60 -3.17 0.68
C PHE A 311 20.70 -2.20 1.42
N GLY A 312 21.29 -1.27 2.20
CA GLY A 312 20.55 -0.22 2.88
C GLY A 312 19.80 0.68 1.90
N TYR A 313 20.45 1.07 0.78
CA TYR A 313 19.79 1.85 -0.26
C TYR A 313 18.57 1.11 -0.83
N ALA A 314 18.70 -0.19 -1.14
CA ALA A 314 17.62 -0.98 -1.72
C ALA A 314 16.45 -1.19 -0.73
N ILE A 315 16.72 -1.40 0.56
CA ILE A 315 15.66 -1.48 1.59
C ILE A 315 14.86 -0.19 1.61
N VAL A 316 15.52 0.97 1.67
CA VAL A 316 14.83 2.26 1.76
C VAL A 316 14.00 2.54 0.49
N ILE A 317 14.54 2.22 -0.70
CA ILE A 317 13.76 2.34 -1.95
C ILE A 317 12.58 1.38 -1.94
N GLY A 318 12.73 0.16 -1.42
CA GLY A 318 11.62 -0.79 -1.26
C GLY A 318 10.51 -0.25 -0.36
N VAL A 319 10.86 0.32 0.81
CA VAL A 319 9.90 0.94 1.73
C VAL A 319 9.24 2.17 1.08
N ALA A 320 10.01 3.04 0.44
CA ALA A 320 9.47 4.20 -0.26
C ALA A 320 8.51 3.78 -1.38
N SER A 321 8.84 2.72 -2.14
CA SER A 321 7.99 2.14 -3.17
C SER A 321 6.70 1.57 -2.59
N HIS A 322 6.76 0.88 -1.44
CA HIS A 322 5.59 0.36 -0.74
C HIS A 322 4.62 1.50 -0.39
N ILE A 323 5.11 2.53 0.31
CA ILE A 323 4.28 3.68 0.73
C ILE A 323 3.70 4.39 -0.50
N ALA A 324 4.51 4.64 -1.53
CA ALA A 324 4.08 5.32 -2.75
C ALA A 324 2.98 4.53 -3.48
N VAL A 325 3.21 3.24 -3.78
CA VAL A 325 2.25 2.40 -4.51
C VAL A 325 0.94 2.28 -3.74
N GLN A 326 1.02 2.00 -2.43
CA GLN A 326 -0.17 1.83 -1.61
C GLN A 326 -0.98 3.13 -1.49
N SER A 327 -0.31 4.27 -1.32
CA SER A 327 -0.98 5.57 -1.30
C SER A 327 -1.63 5.91 -2.63
N ILE A 328 -0.91 5.74 -3.76
CA ILE A 328 -1.44 6.02 -5.09
C ILE A 328 -2.69 5.17 -5.37
N ILE A 329 -2.66 3.88 -5.06
CA ILE A 329 -3.81 2.99 -5.30
C ILE A 329 -5.01 3.42 -4.43
N ASN A 330 -4.82 3.67 -3.13
CA ASN A 330 -5.92 4.11 -2.26
C ASN A 330 -6.54 5.41 -2.76
N LEU A 331 -5.72 6.42 -3.07
CA LEU A 331 -6.20 7.70 -3.59
C LEU A 331 -6.96 7.52 -4.91
N ALA A 332 -6.42 6.72 -5.84
CA ALA A 332 -7.04 6.44 -7.13
C ALA A 332 -8.40 5.71 -7.00
N VAL A 333 -8.54 4.82 -6.01
CA VAL A 333 -9.80 4.16 -5.68
C VAL A 333 -10.83 5.17 -5.16
N ASN A 334 -10.45 6.03 -4.21
CA ASN A 334 -11.37 7.00 -3.62
C ASN A 334 -11.91 8.01 -4.64
N ILE A 335 -11.14 8.37 -5.67
CA ILE A 335 -11.57 9.26 -6.75
C ILE A 335 -12.11 8.50 -7.99
N ASN A 336 -12.40 7.21 -7.84
CA ASN A 336 -12.93 6.34 -8.90
C ASN A 336 -12.06 6.28 -10.19
N VAL A 337 -10.74 6.47 -10.09
CA VAL A 337 -9.78 6.22 -11.19
C VAL A 337 -9.42 4.73 -11.26
N PHE A 338 -9.51 4.01 -10.14
CA PHE A 338 -9.29 2.58 -10.01
C PHE A 338 -10.51 1.91 -9.38
N PRO A 339 -10.83 0.64 -9.75
CA PRO A 339 -11.90 -0.10 -9.11
C PRO A 339 -11.62 -0.28 -7.61
N ASN A 340 -12.67 -0.37 -6.79
CA ASN A 340 -12.53 -0.51 -5.35
C ASN A 340 -11.74 -1.75 -4.96
N THR A 341 -10.64 -1.56 -4.20
CA THR A 341 -9.69 -2.61 -3.83
C THR A 341 -9.61 -2.88 -2.32
N GLY A 342 -10.11 -1.98 -1.46
CA GLY A 342 -10.01 -2.11 -0.01
C GLY A 342 -8.57 -1.96 0.55
N ILE A 343 -7.71 -1.20 -0.14
CA ILE A 343 -6.35 -0.91 0.33
C ILE A 343 -6.39 0.28 1.30
N ALA A 344 -5.80 0.12 2.48
CA ALA A 344 -5.68 1.19 3.46
C ALA A 344 -4.67 2.26 3.04
N LEU A 345 -4.93 3.53 3.36
CA LEU A 345 -3.98 4.63 3.16
C LEU A 345 -2.91 4.60 4.27
N PRO A 346 -1.61 4.49 3.94
CA PRO A 346 -0.52 4.42 4.92
C PRO A 346 -0.61 5.53 5.98
N PHE A 347 -0.44 5.17 7.26
CA PHE A 347 -0.49 6.04 8.45
C PHE A 347 -1.83 6.73 8.75
N ILE A 348 -2.73 6.84 7.78
CA ILE A 348 -4.01 7.57 7.91
C ILE A 348 -5.15 6.62 8.22
N SER A 349 -5.27 5.51 7.48
CA SER A 349 -6.34 4.54 7.66
C SER A 349 -6.24 3.77 8.97
N TYR A 350 -7.39 3.38 9.50
CA TYR A 350 -7.45 2.42 10.59
C TYR A 350 -6.95 1.05 10.13
N GLY A 351 -5.99 0.51 10.89
CA GLY A 351 -5.38 -0.80 10.62
C GLY A 351 -4.23 -1.04 11.58
N GLY A 352 -4.54 -1.41 12.83
CA GLY A 352 -3.56 -1.48 13.92
C GLY A 352 -2.26 -2.20 13.54
N THR A 353 -2.35 -3.43 13.04
CA THR A 353 -1.15 -4.20 12.64
C THR A 353 -0.51 -3.69 11.35
N ALA A 354 -1.29 -3.12 10.42
CA ALA A 354 -0.74 -2.53 9.19
C ALA A 354 0.11 -1.29 9.50
N VAL A 355 -0.35 -0.43 10.43
CA VAL A 355 0.42 0.75 10.86
C VAL A 355 1.66 0.36 11.66
N PHE A 356 1.60 -0.72 12.45
CA PHE A 356 2.76 -1.22 13.17
C PHE A 356 3.87 -1.75 12.23
N THR A 357 3.50 -2.27 11.06
CA THR A 357 4.44 -2.83 10.07
C THR A 357 5.00 -1.81 9.10
N LEU A 358 4.42 -0.62 9.02
CA LEU A 358 4.89 0.53 8.24
C LEU A 358 5.99 1.28 8.98
#